data_3513a1a7579213df50432826f5a6a722
#
_entry.id   3513a1a7579213df50432826f5a6a722
#
_cell.length_a   1.000
_cell.length_b   1.000
_cell.length_c   1.000
_cell.angle_alpha   90.00
_cell.angle_beta   90.00
_cell.angle_gamma   90.00
#
_symmetry.space_group_name_H-M   'P 1'
#
loop_
_entity.id
_entity.type
_entity.pdbx_description
1 polymer ?
#
loop_
_entity_poly.entity_id
_entity_poly.type
_entity_poly.pdbx_seq_one_letter_code
_entity_poly.pdbx_strand_id
1 'polypeptide(L)'
;MTAPLKRRERDTIVQALRAGVVPRLGLQHIQVGRVREIREIVRDVERIDDGGSAIRFIIGEYGSGKTFFLNLVRLIALEKGLVTFSADLAPDRRVHATKGQARALYAEMARNAATRSKPDGGAMASIVERFVSKAKTEADEKRLETGEVIRERLAHFEEMTGGFEFATVVGLYWEGYETGNDELKSSALRWLRGEFSTKTDARKALGVRTIVDDGSVYDQLKLMSAFVRAAGYGGLLVVWDELVNLYKLTSRQARDSNYEQILRILNDVLQGSASHLGFLFGGTPEFLMDTRRGLYSYEALRSRLAENTFVDDGLVDMTGPVIRLASLSPEDMFVLLRNVRHVMQGKDNAVPDETLHAFMDHCSNRIGEAYFRTPRNTVTAFVHMLSVLEQNPGTDWHDLIERVDIGSDAGDDMTDIDDRENDSVSGSKDDDLASFKL
;
A
#
# COMPACT_ATOMS: atom_id res chain seq x y z
N MET A 1 -11.95 23.67 2.69
CA MET A 1 -12.23 23.58 4.15
C MET A 1 -12.05 22.13 4.54
N THR A 2 -11.09 21.80 5.42
CA THR A 2 -10.92 20.44 5.96
C THR A 2 -12.14 20.09 6.80
N ALA A 3 -12.66 18.86 6.65
CA ALA A 3 -13.76 18.37 7.48
C ALA A 3 -13.39 18.49 8.98
N PRO A 4 -14.37 18.66 9.89
CA PRO A 4 -14.10 18.75 11.32
C PRO A 4 -13.45 17.46 11.82
N LEU A 5 -12.41 17.60 12.65
CA LEU A 5 -11.68 16.48 13.26
C LEU A 5 -12.61 15.66 14.17
N LYS A 6 -12.79 14.39 13.86
CA LYS A 6 -13.57 13.46 14.69
C LYS A 6 -12.72 12.93 15.85
N ARG A 7 -13.37 12.62 16.99
CA ARG A 7 -12.66 12.08 18.17
C ARG A 7 -11.83 10.85 17.84
N ARG A 8 -12.37 9.89 17.07
CA ARG A 8 -11.65 8.67 16.64
C ARG A 8 -10.40 9.01 15.80
N GLU A 9 -10.50 9.99 14.90
CA GLU A 9 -9.34 10.42 14.08
C GLU A 9 -8.27 11.05 14.96
N ARG A 10 -8.67 11.94 15.90
CA ARG A 10 -7.76 12.55 16.87
C ARG A 10 -7.00 11.48 17.67
N ASP A 11 -7.74 10.54 18.28
CA ASP A 11 -7.15 9.50 19.10
C ASP A 11 -6.18 8.61 18.29
N THR A 12 -6.56 8.26 17.04
CA THR A 12 -5.70 7.49 16.13
C THR A 12 -4.42 8.26 15.77
N ILE A 13 -4.53 9.55 15.43
CA ILE A 13 -3.36 10.38 15.10
C ILE A 13 -2.41 10.46 16.30
N VAL A 14 -2.91 10.81 17.48
CA VAL A 14 -2.08 10.99 18.67
C VAL A 14 -1.37 9.70 19.07
N GLN A 15 -2.09 8.57 19.08
CA GLN A 15 -1.50 7.28 19.41
C GLN A 15 -0.44 6.84 18.40
N ALA A 16 -0.72 6.99 17.11
CA ALA A 16 0.22 6.61 16.06
C ALA A 16 1.50 7.47 16.10
N LEU A 17 1.36 8.81 16.18
CA LEU A 17 2.51 9.71 16.22
C LEU A 17 3.34 9.52 17.50
N ARG A 18 2.71 9.21 18.64
CA ARG A 18 3.41 8.87 19.88
C ARG A 18 4.26 7.60 19.73
N ALA A 19 3.77 6.64 18.98
CA ALA A 19 4.49 5.39 18.70
C ALA A 19 5.49 5.52 17.52
N GLY A 20 5.63 6.70 16.91
CA GLY A 20 6.48 6.93 15.75
C GLY A 20 5.99 6.21 14.49
N VAL A 21 4.70 5.88 14.38
CA VAL A 21 4.12 5.23 13.20
C VAL A 21 3.14 6.14 12.49
N VAL A 22 2.89 5.86 11.21
CA VAL A 22 1.96 6.64 10.39
C VAL A 22 0.51 6.28 10.76
N PRO A 23 -0.35 7.26 11.11
CA PRO A 23 -1.75 6.99 11.35
C PRO A 23 -2.47 6.52 10.07
N ARG A 24 -3.45 5.62 10.21
CA ARG A 24 -4.26 5.15 9.07
C ARG A 24 -5.44 6.06 8.75
N LEU A 25 -5.86 6.90 9.70
CA LEU A 25 -6.99 7.83 9.59
C LEU A 25 -6.58 9.24 9.96
N GLY A 26 -7.28 10.23 9.41
CA GLY A 26 -7.09 11.63 9.78
C GLY A 26 -5.84 12.30 9.21
N LEU A 27 -5.16 11.68 8.23
CA LEU A 27 -3.94 12.20 7.60
C LEU A 27 -4.13 13.62 7.03
N GLN A 28 -5.34 13.94 6.56
CA GLN A 28 -5.69 15.28 6.04
C GLN A 28 -5.53 16.41 7.07
N HIS A 29 -5.53 16.09 8.35
CA HIS A 29 -5.38 17.09 9.44
C HIS A 29 -3.92 17.42 9.75
N ILE A 30 -2.99 16.56 9.37
CA ILE A 30 -1.56 16.73 9.63
C ILE A 30 -0.71 16.76 8.34
N GLN A 31 -1.35 16.69 7.18
CA GLN A 31 -0.69 16.80 5.89
C GLN A 31 -0.13 18.20 5.68
N VAL A 32 1.11 18.28 5.20
CA VAL A 32 1.81 19.54 4.86
C VAL A 32 2.55 19.37 3.53
N GLY A 33 2.71 20.48 2.82
CA GLY A 33 3.41 20.49 1.53
C GLY A 33 2.79 19.57 0.49
N ARG A 34 3.60 19.09 -0.44
CA ARG A 34 3.26 18.04 -1.43
C ARG A 34 2.12 18.39 -2.39
N VAL A 35 1.79 19.66 -2.56
CA VAL A 35 0.63 20.10 -3.37
C VAL A 35 0.77 19.68 -4.84
N ARG A 36 2.00 19.71 -5.37
CA ARG A 36 2.28 19.33 -6.77
C ARG A 36 2.13 17.83 -6.96
N GLU A 37 2.75 17.04 -6.07
CA GLU A 37 2.70 15.59 -6.05
C GLU A 37 1.25 15.08 -5.92
N ILE A 38 0.49 15.64 -4.98
CA ILE A 38 -0.92 15.28 -4.77
C ILE A 38 -1.76 15.61 -6.01
N ARG A 39 -1.51 16.74 -6.67
CA ARG A 39 -2.24 17.13 -7.89
C ARG A 39 -2.05 16.11 -9.02
N GLU A 40 -0.82 15.65 -9.24
CA GLU A 40 -0.54 14.64 -10.26
C GLU A 40 -1.16 13.28 -9.91
N ILE A 41 -1.11 12.89 -8.63
CA ILE A 41 -1.77 11.66 -8.16
C ILE A 41 -3.30 11.74 -8.34
N VAL A 42 -3.92 12.88 -8.09
CA VAL A 42 -5.36 13.06 -8.34
C VAL A 42 -5.68 12.86 -9.82
N ARG A 43 -4.86 13.38 -10.73
CA ARG A 43 -5.01 13.15 -12.18
C ARG A 43 -4.85 11.67 -12.54
N ASP A 44 -3.90 10.97 -11.91
CA ASP A 44 -3.73 9.54 -12.13
C ASP A 44 -4.95 8.75 -11.65
N VAL A 45 -5.50 9.10 -10.49
CA VAL A 45 -6.74 8.48 -9.95
C VAL A 45 -7.93 8.72 -10.89
N GLU A 46 -8.07 9.93 -11.44
CA GLU A 46 -9.11 10.28 -12.43
C GLU A 46 -8.90 9.49 -13.72
N ARG A 47 -7.66 9.36 -14.21
CA ARG A 47 -7.34 8.52 -15.38
C ARG A 47 -7.73 7.05 -15.17
N ILE A 48 -7.50 6.49 -13.98
CA ILE A 48 -7.90 5.11 -13.64
C ILE A 48 -9.42 4.97 -13.67
N ASP A 49 -10.15 5.92 -13.10
CA ASP A 49 -11.63 5.92 -13.11
C ASP A 49 -12.20 5.99 -14.54
N ASP A 50 -11.54 6.78 -15.41
CA ASP A 50 -11.90 6.96 -16.82
C ASP A 50 -11.51 5.78 -17.73
N GLY A 51 -10.95 4.70 -17.20
CA GLY A 51 -10.62 3.49 -17.96
C GLY A 51 -9.15 3.31 -18.28
N GLY A 52 -8.31 4.30 -17.98
CA GLY A 52 -6.87 4.22 -18.19
C GLY A 52 -6.15 3.49 -17.05
N SER A 53 -4.83 3.64 -17.08
CA SER A 53 -3.93 3.09 -16.06
C SER A 53 -2.88 4.11 -15.65
N ALA A 54 -2.29 3.91 -14.47
CA ALA A 54 -1.22 4.75 -13.95
C ALA A 54 -0.20 3.94 -13.17
N ILE A 55 1.06 4.36 -13.19
CA ILE A 55 2.12 3.78 -12.36
C ILE A 55 3.03 4.87 -11.85
N ARG A 56 3.32 4.86 -10.53
CA ARG A 56 4.23 5.81 -9.90
C ARG A 56 5.18 5.12 -8.94
N PHE A 57 6.43 5.51 -9.01
CA PHE A 57 7.47 5.19 -8.05
C PHE A 57 7.69 6.40 -7.14
N ILE A 58 7.29 6.30 -5.89
CA ILE A 58 7.44 7.31 -4.87
C ILE A 58 8.77 7.09 -4.17
N ILE A 59 9.74 7.90 -4.53
CA ILE A 59 11.12 7.75 -4.09
C ILE A 59 11.47 8.84 -3.08
N GLY A 60 12.05 8.45 -1.97
CA GLY A 60 12.49 9.38 -0.94
C GLY A 60 13.39 8.71 0.08
N GLU A 61 14.21 9.50 0.78
CA GLU A 61 15.07 9.03 1.85
C GLU A 61 14.28 8.33 2.96
N TYR A 62 14.96 7.54 3.77
CA TYR A 62 14.34 6.98 4.96
C TYR A 62 13.81 8.11 5.85
N GLY A 63 12.60 7.94 6.39
CA GLY A 63 11.97 8.98 7.20
C GLY A 63 11.38 10.19 6.46
N SER A 64 11.54 10.31 5.13
CA SER A 64 11.00 11.42 4.32
C SER A 64 9.47 11.50 4.23
N GLY A 65 8.75 10.56 4.86
CA GLY A 65 7.29 10.51 4.85
C GLY A 65 6.69 9.73 3.67
N LYS A 66 7.43 8.82 3.03
CA LYS A 66 6.91 7.96 1.95
C LYS A 66 5.62 7.23 2.36
N THR A 67 5.69 6.45 3.43
CA THR A 67 4.53 5.68 3.94
C THR A 67 3.34 6.58 4.28
N PHE A 68 3.60 7.80 4.80
CA PHE A 68 2.56 8.81 5.01
C PHE A 68 1.93 9.23 3.68
N PHE A 69 2.74 9.53 2.68
CA PHE A 69 2.26 9.93 1.36
C PHE A 69 1.48 8.82 0.66
N LEU A 70 1.97 7.57 0.69
CA LEU A 70 1.27 6.40 0.14
C LEU A 70 -0.11 6.20 0.80
N ASN A 71 -0.18 6.31 2.13
CA ASN A 71 -1.45 6.22 2.86
C ASN A 71 -2.39 7.39 2.54
N LEU A 72 -1.87 8.61 2.37
CA LEU A 72 -2.66 9.76 1.95
C LEU A 72 -3.26 9.53 0.56
N VAL A 73 -2.46 9.06 -0.39
CA VAL A 73 -2.93 8.72 -1.75
C VAL A 73 -3.99 7.63 -1.71
N ARG A 74 -3.80 6.61 -0.86
CA ARG A 74 -4.81 5.56 -0.65
C ARG A 74 -6.15 6.15 -0.21
N LEU A 75 -6.14 7.08 0.76
CA LEU A 75 -7.36 7.74 1.21
C LEU A 75 -8.01 8.59 0.10
N ILE A 76 -7.22 9.32 -0.69
CA ILE A 76 -7.71 10.09 -1.84
C ILE A 76 -8.39 9.16 -2.86
N ALA A 77 -7.77 8.03 -3.19
CA ALA A 77 -8.33 7.05 -4.11
C ALA A 77 -9.67 6.48 -3.61
N LEU A 78 -9.77 6.17 -2.31
CA LEU A 78 -11.01 5.70 -1.68
C LEU A 78 -12.12 6.76 -1.75
N GLU A 79 -11.80 8.02 -1.47
CA GLU A 79 -12.78 9.13 -1.57
C GLU A 79 -13.25 9.35 -3.01
N LYS A 80 -12.38 9.12 -4.00
CA LYS A 80 -12.71 9.16 -5.42
C LYS A 80 -13.42 7.90 -5.92
N GLY A 81 -13.69 6.93 -5.06
CA GLY A 81 -14.48 5.74 -5.40
C GLY A 81 -13.71 4.55 -5.93
N LEU A 82 -12.38 4.57 -5.88
CA LEU A 82 -11.56 3.40 -6.20
C LEU A 82 -11.56 2.39 -5.04
N VAL A 83 -11.22 1.15 -5.36
CA VAL A 83 -10.79 0.15 -4.40
C VAL A 83 -9.28 0.21 -4.27
N THR A 84 -8.74 0.02 -3.07
CA THR A 84 -7.28 -0.05 -2.88
C THR A 84 -6.85 -1.39 -2.32
N PHE A 85 -5.78 -1.94 -2.89
CA PHE A 85 -5.05 -3.09 -2.38
C PHE A 85 -3.67 -2.63 -1.91
N SER A 86 -3.30 -2.90 -0.67
CA SER A 86 -2.02 -2.43 -0.13
C SER A 86 -1.28 -3.50 0.64
N ALA A 87 0.04 -3.57 0.44
CA ALA A 87 0.94 -4.42 1.23
C ALA A 87 2.36 -3.84 1.24
N ASP A 88 3.09 -4.16 2.30
CA ASP A 88 4.53 -3.91 2.39
C ASP A 88 5.27 -5.15 1.91
N LEU A 89 6.27 -4.96 1.07
CA LEU A 89 7.18 -6.03 0.72
C LEU A 89 8.02 -6.44 1.93
N ALA A 90 8.32 -7.72 2.01
CA ALA A 90 9.07 -8.30 3.11
C ALA A 90 9.83 -9.54 2.60
N PRO A 91 10.71 -10.15 3.38
CA PRO A 91 11.41 -11.38 2.97
C PRO A 91 10.49 -12.50 2.50
N ASP A 92 9.32 -12.62 3.13
CA ASP A 92 8.26 -13.61 2.85
C ASP A 92 7.20 -13.13 1.85
N ARG A 93 7.28 -11.89 1.36
CA ARG A 93 6.33 -11.25 0.42
C ARG A 93 7.07 -10.50 -0.66
N ARG A 94 7.10 -11.06 -1.86
CA ARG A 94 7.86 -10.55 -3.01
C ARG A 94 6.97 -10.45 -4.25
N VAL A 95 7.40 -9.67 -5.23
CA VAL A 95 6.66 -9.52 -6.51
C VAL A 95 6.77 -10.77 -7.36
N HIS A 96 7.93 -11.44 -7.32
CA HIS A 96 8.20 -12.73 -7.96
C HIS A 96 8.90 -13.67 -6.99
N ALA A 97 8.44 -14.92 -6.96
CA ALA A 97 9.03 -15.99 -6.19
C ALA A 97 8.57 -17.38 -6.71
N THR A 98 9.09 -18.45 -6.10
CA THR A 98 8.75 -19.83 -6.46
C THR A 98 8.25 -20.66 -5.27
N LYS A 99 8.22 -20.06 -4.06
CA LYS A 99 7.89 -20.76 -2.81
C LYS A 99 6.69 -20.16 -2.09
N GLY A 100 5.79 -19.49 -2.82
CA GLY A 100 4.57 -18.91 -2.29
C GLY A 100 4.70 -17.46 -1.80
N GLN A 101 5.86 -16.81 -1.94
CA GLN A 101 6.04 -15.43 -1.46
C GLN A 101 5.26 -14.40 -2.31
N ALA A 102 5.11 -14.61 -3.63
CA ALA A 102 4.30 -13.72 -4.44
C ALA A 102 2.81 -13.92 -4.14
N ARG A 103 2.36 -15.16 -3.95
CA ARG A 103 1.02 -15.46 -3.46
C ARG A 103 0.77 -14.84 -2.07
N ALA A 104 1.76 -14.88 -1.17
CA ALA A 104 1.65 -14.27 0.16
C ALA A 104 1.49 -12.73 0.06
N LEU A 105 2.22 -12.08 -0.86
CA LEU A 105 2.03 -10.66 -1.16
C LEU A 105 0.61 -10.37 -1.65
N TYR A 106 0.09 -11.18 -2.59
CA TYR A 106 -1.29 -11.03 -3.07
C TYR A 106 -2.31 -11.23 -1.94
N ALA A 107 -2.14 -12.27 -1.12
CA ALA A 107 -3.05 -12.56 -0.02
C ALA A 107 -3.08 -11.42 1.01
N GLU A 108 -1.94 -10.81 1.30
CA GLU A 108 -1.86 -9.63 2.17
C GLU A 108 -2.58 -8.43 1.55
N MET A 109 -2.34 -8.12 0.27
CA MET A 109 -3.06 -7.06 -0.45
C MET A 109 -4.57 -7.27 -0.44
N ALA A 110 -5.02 -8.49 -0.73
CA ALA A 110 -6.44 -8.83 -0.77
C ALA A 110 -7.11 -8.80 0.62
N ARG A 111 -6.35 -9.11 1.69
CA ARG A 111 -6.78 -8.95 3.08
C ARG A 111 -6.93 -7.48 3.45
N ASN A 112 -6.00 -6.65 2.99
CA ASN A 112 -6.00 -5.19 3.18
C ASN A 112 -6.88 -4.45 2.16
N ALA A 113 -7.65 -5.18 1.32
CA ALA A 113 -8.59 -4.58 0.38
C ALA A 113 -9.49 -3.56 1.10
N ALA A 114 -9.50 -2.33 0.61
CA ALA A 114 -10.26 -1.24 1.22
C ALA A 114 -11.18 -0.55 0.22
N THR A 115 -12.27 -0.01 0.75
CA THR A 115 -13.24 0.82 0.05
C THR A 115 -13.53 2.06 0.90
N ARG A 116 -14.20 3.05 0.34
CA ARG A 116 -14.61 4.24 1.10
C ARG A 116 -15.41 3.90 2.37
N SER A 117 -16.26 2.87 2.32
CA SER A 117 -17.05 2.42 3.47
C SER A 117 -16.26 1.58 4.48
N LYS A 118 -15.17 0.94 4.04
CA LYS A 118 -14.25 0.13 4.85
C LYS A 118 -12.80 0.55 4.60
N PRO A 119 -12.36 1.72 5.05
CA PRO A 119 -11.03 2.26 4.76
C PRO A 119 -9.90 1.51 5.49
N ASP A 120 -10.21 0.80 6.56
CA ASP A 120 -9.25 0.07 7.40
C ASP A 120 -8.84 -1.30 6.83
N GLY A 121 -9.46 -1.72 5.72
CA GLY A 121 -9.22 -3.03 5.09
C GLY A 121 -10.37 -4.02 5.28
N GLY A 122 -10.16 -5.27 4.82
CA GLY A 122 -11.17 -6.34 4.95
C GLY A 122 -12.41 -6.17 4.07
N ALA A 123 -12.31 -5.36 3.01
CA ALA A 123 -13.47 -5.02 2.18
C ALA A 123 -13.82 -6.08 1.12
N MET A 124 -13.04 -7.17 0.96
CA MET A 124 -13.26 -8.16 -0.11
C MET A 124 -14.70 -8.69 -0.13
N ALA A 125 -15.24 -9.10 1.03
CA ALA A 125 -16.63 -9.56 1.11
C ALA A 125 -17.62 -8.49 0.63
N SER A 126 -17.44 -7.24 1.07
CA SER A 126 -18.32 -6.13 0.68
C SER A 126 -18.24 -5.78 -0.81
N ILE A 127 -17.08 -6.02 -1.45
CA ILE A 127 -16.92 -5.83 -2.90
C ILE A 127 -17.75 -6.89 -3.64
N VAL A 128 -17.66 -8.17 -3.22
CA VAL A 128 -18.43 -9.26 -3.82
C VAL A 128 -19.92 -9.07 -3.56
N GLU A 129 -20.32 -8.72 -2.33
CA GLU A 129 -21.73 -8.42 -1.99
C GLU A 129 -22.31 -7.28 -2.82
N ARG A 130 -21.51 -6.23 -3.07
CA ARG A 130 -21.95 -5.11 -3.92
C ARG A 130 -22.14 -5.54 -5.38
N PHE A 131 -21.26 -6.41 -5.91
CA PHE A 131 -21.44 -6.98 -7.24
C PHE A 131 -22.74 -7.79 -7.33
N VAL A 132 -22.98 -8.70 -6.38
CA VAL A 132 -24.19 -9.51 -6.29
C VAL A 132 -25.45 -8.64 -6.15
N SER A 133 -25.40 -7.61 -5.29
CA SER A 133 -26.51 -6.69 -5.07
C SER A 133 -26.89 -5.94 -6.36
N LYS A 134 -25.89 -5.48 -7.13
CA LYS A 134 -26.14 -4.85 -8.44
C LYS A 134 -26.73 -5.81 -9.46
N ALA A 135 -26.22 -7.03 -9.51
CA ALA A 135 -26.78 -8.05 -10.40
C ALA A 135 -28.23 -8.38 -10.04
N LYS A 136 -28.56 -8.43 -8.74
CA LYS A 136 -29.93 -8.64 -8.29
C LYS A 136 -30.86 -7.47 -8.68
N THR A 137 -30.44 -6.24 -8.48
CA THR A 137 -31.22 -5.05 -8.90
C THR A 137 -31.49 -5.10 -10.41
N GLU A 138 -30.48 -5.40 -11.22
CA GLU A 138 -30.65 -5.51 -12.67
C GLU A 138 -31.56 -6.69 -13.07
N ALA A 139 -31.48 -7.82 -12.38
CA ALA A 139 -32.36 -8.96 -12.59
C ALA A 139 -33.82 -8.61 -12.30
N ASP A 140 -34.07 -7.91 -11.20
CA ASP A 140 -35.42 -7.43 -10.83
C ASP A 140 -35.98 -6.45 -11.89
N GLU A 141 -35.16 -5.51 -12.38
CA GLU A 141 -35.53 -4.55 -13.44
C GLU A 141 -35.85 -5.25 -14.77
N LYS A 142 -35.03 -6.23 -15.16
CA LYS A 142 -35.16 -6.96 -16.41
C LYS A 142 -36.12 -8.17 -16.33
N ARG A 143 -36.58 -8.52 -15.14
CA ARG A 143 -37.41 -9.73 -14.86
C ARG A 143 -36.69 -11.03 -15.26
N LEU A 144 -35.39 -11.11 -14.95
CA LEU A 144 -34.52 -12.26 -15.17
C LEU A 144 -34.14 -12.91 -13.85
N GLU A 145 -33.63 -14.14 -13.90
CA GLU A 145 -33.01 -14.79 -12.75
C GLU A 145 -31.65 -14.14 -12.41
N THR A 146 -31.40 -13.87 -11.13
CA THR A 146 -30.14 -13.22 -10.69
C THR A 146 -28.91 -13.98 -11.12
N GLY A 147 -28.95 -15.33 -11.09
CA GLY A 147 -27.86 -16.18 -11.54
C GLY A 147 -27.54 -16.04 -13.03
N GLU A 148 -28.54 -15.74 -13.88
CA GLU A 148 -28.34 -15.48 -15.32
C GLU A 148 -27.59 -14.14 -15.52
N VAL A 149 -28.02 -13.11 -14.84
CA VAL A 149 -27.35 -11.79 -14.89
C VAL A 149 -25.91 -11.87 -14.38
N ILE A 150 -25.66 -12.63 -13.31
CA ILE A 150 -24.30 -12.86 -12.80
C ILE A 150 -23.44 -13.56 -13.86
N ARG A 151 -23.94 -14.61 -14.50
CA ARG A 151 -23.21 -15.31 -15.57
C ARG A 151 -22.93 -14.41 -16.77
N GLU A 152 -23.91 -13.64 -17.21
CA GLU A 152 -23.74 -12.67 -18.29
C GLU A 152 -22.65 -11.63 -17.97
N ARG A 153 -22.70 -11.06 -16.76
CA ARG A 153 -21.70 -10.09 -16.30
C ARG A 153 -20.28 -10.66 -16.15
N LEU A 154 -20.17 -11.97 -15.91
CA LEU A 154 -18.90 -12.66 -15.76
C LEU A 154 -18.38 -13.29 -17.05
N ALA A 155 -19.19 -13.38 -18.11
CA ALA A 155 -18.80 -14.03 -19.36
C ALA A 155 -17.53 -13.42 -19.99
N HIS A 156 -17.37 -12.08 -19.94
CA HIS A 156 -16.18 -11.42 -20.50
C HIS A 156 -14.89 -11.71 -19.71
N PHE A 157 -14.98 -12.20 -18.46
CA PHE A 157 -13.79 -12.58 -17.69
C PHE A 157 -13.16 -13.86 -18.25
N GLU A 158 -13.95 -14.72 -18.89
CA GLU A 158 -13.47 -16.00 -19.43
C GLU A 158 -12.40 -15.82 -20.52
N GLU A 159 -12.39 -14.67 -21.18
CA GLU A 159 -11.36 -14.29 -22.16
C GLU A 159 -10.03 -13.87 -21.50
N MET A 160 -10.04 -13.58 -20.21
CA MET A 160 -8.86 -13.18 -19.45
C MET A 160 -8.14 -14.42 -18.88
N THR A 161 -6.82 -14.32 -18.73
CA THR A 161 -6.03 -15.39 -18.12
C THR A 161 -6.52 -15.71 -16.70
N GLY A 162 -6.94 -16.96 -16.45
CA GLY A 162 -7.51 -17.40 -15.17
C GLY A 162 -8.97 -16.97 -14.94
N GLY A 163 -9.59 -16.33 -15.92
CA GLY A 163 -10.92 -15.74 -15.79
C GLY A 163 -12.04 -16.77 -15.62
N PHE A 164 -11.93 -17.94 -16.23
CA PHE A 164 -12.93 -19.02 -16.10
C PHE A 164 -13.10 -19.45 -14.63
N GLU A 165 -12.01 -19.78 -13.94
CA GLU A 165 -12.09 -20.14 -12.52
C GLU A 165 -12.49 -18.95 -11.64
N PHE A 166 -12.04 -17.75 -11.96
CA PHE A 166 -12.47 -16.55 -11.25
C PHE A 166 -13.99 -16.37 -11.33
N ALA A 167 -14.57 -16.45 -12.53
CA ALA A 167 -16.02 -16.38 -12.76
C ALA A 167 -16.76 -17.49 -12.03
N THR A 168 -16.23 -18.72 -12.09
CA THR A 168 -16.78 -19.88 -11.36
C THR A 168 -16.82 -19.60 -9.86
N VAL A 169 -15.75 -19.10 -9.26
CA VAL A 169 -15.68 -18.82 -7.82
C VAL A 169 -16.66 -17.73 -7.39
N VAL A 170 -16.81 -16.67 -8.21
CA VAL A 170 -17.82 -15.63 -7.93
C VAL A 170 -19.24 -16.20 -8.04
N GLY A 171 -19.49 -17.07 -9.01
CA GLY A 171 -20.74 -17.82 -9.14
C GLY A 171 -21.06 -18.71 -7.92
N LEU A 172 -20.04 -19.44 -7.41
CA LEU A 172 -20.15 -20.24 -6.19
C LEU A 172 -20.42 -19.38 -4.93
N TYR A 173 -19.85 -18.19 -4.88
CA TYR A 173 -20.22 -17.25 -3.81
C TYR A 173 -21.71 -16.90 -3.85
N TRP A 174 -22.26 -16.64 -5.05
CA TRP A 174 -23.67 -16.37 -5.24
C TRP A 174 -24.53 -17.60 -4.85
N GLU A 175 -24.19 -18.79 -5.29
CA GLU A 175 -24.87 -20.02 -4.92
C GLU A 175 -24.93 -20.21 -3.40
N GLY A 176 -23.78 -19.99 -2.72
CA GLY A 176 -23.72 -20.04 -1.27
C GLY A 176 -24.56 -18.96 -0.59
N TYR A 177 -24.68 -17.78 -1.20
CA TYR A 177 -25.56 -16.72 -0.71
C TYR A 177 -27.04 -17.09 -0.85
N GLU A 178 -27.44 -17.60 -1.99
CA GLU A 178 -28.83 -17.98 -2.30
C GLU A 178 -29.31 -19.16 -1.46
N THR A 179 -28.45 -20.18 -1.30
CA THR A 179 -28.76 -21.41 -0.55
C THR A 179 -28.51 -21.29 0.97
N GLY A 180 -27.93 -20.18 1.45
CA GLY A 180 -27.53 -20.01 2.84
C GLY A 180 -26.33 -20.87 3.24
N ASN A 181 -25.51 -21.32 2.29
CA ASN A 181 -24.29 -22.10 2.54
C ASN A 181 -23.10 -21.19 2.86
N ASP A 182 -22.89 -20.91 4.15
CA ASP A 182 -21.81 -20.03 4.62
C ASP A 182 -20.41 -20.62 4.41
N GLU A 183 -20.27 -21.95 4.38
CA GLU A 183 -19.00 -22.62 4.09
C GLU A 183 -18.58 -22.38 2.64
N LEU A 184 -19.50 -22.49 1.69
CA LEU A 184 -19.25 -22.21 0.28
C LEU A 184 -18.87 -20.77 0.05
N LYS A 185 -19.60 -19.81 0.64
CA LYS A 185 -19.27 -18.36 0.61
C LYS A 185 -17.89 -18.08 1.17
N SER A 186 -17.57 -18.64 2.33
CA SER A 186 -16.27 -18.46 2.98
C SER A 186 -15.14 -19.02 2.12
N SER A 187 -15.33 -20.20 1.54
CA SER A 187 -14.35 -20.83 0.65
C SER A 187 -14.13 -20.01 -0.62
N ALA A 188 -15.18 -19.46 -1.22
CA ALA A 188 -15.06 -18.57 -2.37
C ALA A 188 -14.24 -17.29 -2.03
N LEU A 189 -14.52 -16.66 -0.89
CA LEU A 189 -13.74 -15.50 -0.44
C LEU A 189 -12.28 -15.85 -0.14
N ARG A 190 -12.00 -17.02 0.43
CA ARG A 190 -10.63 -17.50 0.65
C ARG A 190 -9.87 -17.67 -0.66
N TRP A 191 -10.53 -18.19 -1.69
CA TRP A 191 -9.93 -18.34 -3.02
C TRP A 191 -9.62 -16.96 -3.63
N LEU A 192 -10.58 -16.03 -3.62
CA LEU A 192 -10.41 -14.67 -4.14
C LEU A 192 -9.28 -13.91 -3.41
N ARG A 193 -9.03 -14.23 -2.14
CA ARG A 193 -7.92 -13.67 -1.35
C ARG A 193 -6.59 -14.39 -1.54
N GLY A 194 -6.50 -15.44 -2.35
CA GLY A 194 -5.26 -16.21 -2.53
C GLY A 194 -4.83 -17.01 -1.28
N GLU A 195 -5.77 -17.36 -0.41
CA GLU A 195 -5.50 -18.03 0.86
C GLU A 195 -5.39 -19.58 0.74
N PHE A 196 -5.75 -20.15 -0.40
CA PHE A 196 -5.49 -21.58 -0.64
C PHE A 196 -4.01 -21.79 -0.99
N SER A 197 -3.36 -22.68 -0.25
CA SER A 197 -1.96 -23.05 -0.48
C SER A 197 -1.80 -24.22 -1.46
N THR A 198 -2.84 -25.06 -1.60
CA THR A 198 -2.81 -26.21 -2.49
C THR A 198 -4.03 -26.23 -3.43
N LYS A 199 -3.82 -26.72 -4.66
CA LYS A 199 -4.89 -26.95 -5.63
C LYS A 199 -5.88 -28.03 -5.16
N THR A 200 -5.39 -28.99 -4.36
CA THR A 200 -6.20 -30.08 -3.79
C THR A 200 -7.25 -29.53 -2.83
N ASP A 201 -6.88 -28.62 -1.94
CA ASP A 201 -7.81 -28.01 -0.98
C ASP A 201 -8.85 -27.14 -1.68
N ALA A 202 -8.43 -26.35 -2.69
CA ALA A 202 -9.35 -25.55 -3.49
C ALA A 202 -10.34 -26.42 -4.27
N ARG A 203 -9.87 -27.54 -4.85
CA ARG A 203 -10.72 -28.49 -5.54
C ARG A 203 -11.74 -29.16 -4.61
N LYS A 204 -11.31 -29.52 -3.40
CA LYS A 204 -12.21 -30.14 -2.40
C LYS A 204 -13.29 -29.14 -1.94
N ALA A 205 -12.93 -27.89 -1.75
CA ALA A 205 -13.85 -26.87 -1.21
C ALA A 205 -14.76 -26.24 -2.28
N LEU A 206 -14.27 -26.08 -3.53
CA LEU A 206 -14.93 -25.29 -4.57
C LEU A 206 -15.05 -26.02 -5.94
N GLY A 207 -14.48 -27.21 -6.10
CA GLY A 207 -14.44 -27.91 -7.38
C GLY A 207 -13.46 -27.29 -8.42
N VAL A 208 -12.79 -26.18 -8.12
CA VAL A 208 -11.87 -25.50 -9.04
C VAL A 208 -10.50 -26.19 -9.11
N ARG A 209 -9.80 -25.98 -10.22
CA ARG A 209 -8.51 -26.68 -10.49
C ARG A 209 -7.30 -25.78 -10.31
N THR A 210 -7.52 -24.49 -10.18
CA THR A 210 -6.46 -23.48 -10.02
C THR A 210 -6.60 -22.73 -8.70
N ILE A 211 -5.51 -22.13 -8.27
CA ILE A 211 -5.44 -21.19 -7.16
C ILE A 211 -4.65 -19.97 -7.63
N VAL A 212 -4.72 -18.87 -6.90
CA VAL A 212 -3.73 -17.81 -7.05
C VAL A 212 -2.39 -18.38 -6.59
N ASP A 213 -1.43 -18.47 -7.49
CA ASP A 213 -0.07 -18.93 -7.23
C ASP A 213 0.95 -17.85 -7.62
N ASP A 214 2.24 -18.10 -7.37
CA ASP A 214 3.29 -17.11 -7.59
C ASP A 214 3.36 -16.60 -9.05
N GLY A 215 2.99 -17.42 -10.03
CA GLY A 215 3.02 -17.06 -11.44
C GLY A 215 1.79 -16.27 -11.91
N SER A 216 0.68 -16.35 -11.17
CA SER A 216 -0.62 -15.81 -11.57
C SER A 216 -0.99 -14.48 -10.91
N VAL A 217 -0.17 -13.95 -9.98
CA VAL A 217 -0.50 -12.77 -9.16
C VAL A 217 -0.89 -11.56 -10.01
N TYR A 218 -0.10 -11.23 -11.04
CA TYR A 218 -0.38 -10.05 -11.85
C TYR A 218 -1.66 -10.22 -12.70
N ASP A 219 -1.89 -11.40 -13.26
CA ASP A 219 -3.12 -11.69 -14.00
C ASP A 219 -4.35 -11.66 -13.07
N GLN A 220 -4.19 -12.13 -11.82
CA GLN A 220 -5.24 -12.01 -10.79
C GLN A 220 -5.53 -10.54 -10.42
N LEU A 221 -4.53 -9.66 -10.40
CA LEU A 221 -4.76 -8.22 -10.17
C LEU A 221 -5.54 -7.59 -11.34
N LYS A 222 -5.28 -8.00 -12.58
CA LYS A 222 -6.07 -7.55 -13.75
C LYS A 222 -7.53 -8.04 -13.66
N LEU A 223 -7.75 -9.30 -13.30
CA LEU A 223 -9.09 -9.84 -13.05
C LEU A 223 -9.80 -9.08 -11.94
N MET A 224 -9.10 -8.80 -10.83
CA MET A 224 -9.67 -8.05 -9.72
C MET A 224 -10.01 -6.61 -10.12
N SER A 225 -9.20 -5.95 -10.96
CA SER A 225 -9.52 -4.63 -11.52
C SER A 225 -10.82 -4.64 -12.32
N ALA A 226 -10.98 -5.60 -13.23
CA ALA A 226 -12.21 -5.77 -13.98
C ALA A 226 -13.41 -6.06 -13.06
N PHE A 227 -13.20 -6.89 -12.02
CA PHE A 227 -14.26 -7.25 -11.07
C PHE A 227 -14.73 -6.06 -10.21
N VAL A 228 -13.82 -5.23 -9.69
CA VAL A 228 -14.23 -4.04 -8.93
C VAL A 228 -14.99 -3.05 -9.82
N ARG A 229 -14.68 -2.97 -11.10
CA ARG A 229 -15.48 -2.20 -12.07
C ARG A 229 -16.87 -2.79 -12.24
N ALA A 230 -16.99 -4.09 -12.44
CA ALA A 230 -18.29 -4.77 -12.50
C ALA A 230 -19.11 -4.58 -11.21
N ALA A 231 -18.47 -4.51 -10.05
CA ALA A 231 -19.09 -4.16 -8.78
C ALA A 231 -19.44 -2.67 -8.66
N GLY A 232 -19.02 -1.82 -9.62
CA GLY A 232 -19.35 -0.39 -9.73
C GLY A 232 -18.50 0.54 -8.89
N TYR A 233 -17.23 0.20 -8.74
CA TYR A 233 -16.18 1.10 -8.30
C TYR A 233 -15.45 1.73 -9.49
N GLY A 234 -14.67 2.78 -9.27
CA GLY A 234 -13.93 3.49 -10.30
C GLY A 234 -12.75 2.70 -10.89
N GLY A 235 -12.19 1.76 -10.13
CA GLY A 235 -11.03 0.97 -10.52
C GLY A 235 -10.29 0.45 -9.30
N LEU A 236 -9.11 -0.13 -9.53
CA LEU A 236 -8.24 -0.70 -8.51
C LEU A 236 -6.91 0.07 -8.44
N LEU A 237 -6.52 0.54 -7.26
CA LEU A 237 -5.20 1.07 -6.99
C LEU A 237 -4.42 0.09 -6.10
N VAL A 238 -3.31 -0.42 -6.62
CA VAL A 238 -2.37 -1.30 -5.90
C VAL A 238 -1.25 -0.45 -5.32
N VAL A 239 -1.02 -0.57 -4.02
CA VAL A 239 0.02 0.17 -3.29
C VAL A 239 1.00 -0.80 -2.66
N TRP A 240 2.26 -0.74 -3.08
CA TRP A 240 3.35 -1.50 -2.47
C TRP A 240 4.33 -0.54 -1.81
N ASP A 241 4.58 -0.76 -0.53
CA ASP A 241 5.64 -0.05 0.19
C ASP A 241 6.84 -0.98 0.44
N GLU A 242 7.92 -0.44 0.96
CA GLU A 242 9.15 -1.16 1.33
C GLU A 242 9.80 -1.93 0.17
N LEU A 243 9.79 -1.36 -1.07
CA LEU A 243 10.43 -2.01 -2.22
C LEU A 243 11.95 -2.17 -2.02
N VAL A 244 12.55 -1.48 -1.07
CA VAL A 244 13.95 -1.67 -0.64
C VAL A 244 14.24 -3.13 -0.25
N ASN A 245 13.23 -3.91 0.17
CA ASN A 245 13.40 -5.33 0.46
C ASN A 245 13.78 -6.16 -0.77
N LEU A 246 13.45 -5.71 -1.99
CA LEU A 246 13.95 -6.35 -3.22
C LEU A 246 15.42 -6.03 -3.47
N TYR A 247 15.86 -4.82 -3.13
CA TYR A 247 17.26 -4.40 -3.22
C TYR A 247 18.16 -5.20 -2.26
N LYS A 248 17.65 -5.52 -1.07
CA LYS A 248 18.36 -6.28 -0.02
C LYS A 248 18.58 -7.76 -0.36
N LEU A 249 17.87 -8.33 -1.36
CA LEU A 249 18.05 -9.72 -1.76
C LEU A 249 19.50 -9.98 -2.19
N THR A 250 20.15 -10.96 -1.59
CA THR A 250 21.55 -11.33 -1.91
C THR A 250 21.67 -11.97 -3.27
N SER A 251 20.71 -12.81 -3.66
CA SER A 251 20.67 -13.45 -4.97
C SER A 251 20.36 -12.46 -6.09
N ARG A 252 21.30 -12.30 -7.02
CA ARG A 252 21.11 -11.50 -8.23
C ARG A 252 19.93 -12.02 -9.06
N GLN A 253 19.84 -13.33 -9.24
CA GLN A 253 18.75 -13.94 -10.01
C GLN A 253 17.39 -13.62 -9.41
N ALA A 254 17.24 -13.67 -8.06
CA ALA A 254 16.01 -13.32 -7.39
C ALA A 254 15.66 -11.83 -7.60
N ARG A 255 16.64 -10.92 -7.52
CA ARG A 255 16.41 -9.49 -7.84
C ARG A 255 15.96 -9.30 -9.28
N ASP A 256 16.69 -9.86 -10.23
CA ASP A 256 16.40 -9.71 -11.67
C ASP A 256 14.99 -10.22 -12.00
N SER A 257 14.57 -11.36 -11.44
CA SER A 257 13.23 -11.90 -11.64
C SER A 257 12.13 -10.99 -11.07
N ASN A 258 12.36 -10.35 -9.90
CA ASN A 258 11.43 -9.37 -9.35
C ASN A 258 11.38 -8.10 -10.22
N TYR A 259 12.52 -7.63 -10.71
CA TYR A 259 12.61 -6.44 -11.58
C TYR A 259 11.96 -6.68 -12.95
N GLU A 260 12.04 -7.90 -13.47
CA GLU A 260 11.33 -8.30 -14.70
C GLU A 260 9.81 -8.24 -14.53
N GLN A 261 9.27 -8.66 -13.39
CA GLN A 261 7.83 -8.51 -13.11
C GLN A 261 7.42 -7.03 -12.99
N ILE A 262 8.24 -6.20 -12.34
CA ILE A 262 8.01 -4.75 -12.29
C ILE A 262 8.04 -4.17 -13.69
N LEU A 263 8.97 -4.58 -14.55
CA LEU A 263 9.04 -4.15 -15.96
C LEU A 263 7.81 -4.59 -16.75
N ARG A 264 7.32 -5.82 -16.55
CA ARG A 264 6.07 -6.30 -17.18
C ARG A 264 4.89 -5.39 -16.82
N ILE A 265 4.71 -5.10 -15.54
CA ILE A 265 3.65 -4.19 -15.06
C ILE A 265 3.81 -2.80 -15.67
N LEU A 266 5.03 -2.25 -15.64
CA LEU A 266 5.34 -0.92 -16.18
C LEU A 266 5.03 -0.85 -17.69
N ASN A 267 5.43 -1.86 -18.46
CA ASN A 267 5.15 -1.92 -19.89
C ASN A 267 3.65 -1.99 -20.17
N ASP A 268 2.90 -2.86 -19.48
CA ASP A 268 1.46 -3.00 -19.68
C ASP A 268 0.72 -1.68 -19.37
N VAL A 269 1.14 -0.96 -18.31
CA VAL A 269 0.56 0.35 -17.96
C VAL A 269 0.92 1.41 -19.02
N LEU A 270 2.19 1.52 -19.41
CA LEU A 270 2.64 2.54 -20.36
C LEU A 270 2.11 2.30 -21.79
N GLN A 271 1.85 1.04 -22.17
CA GLN A 271 1.29 0.66 -23.47
C GLN A 271 -0.25 0.68 -23.51
N GLY A 272 -0.90 0.92 -22.34
CA GLY A 272 -2.36 0.94 -22.27
C GLY A 272 -3.01 -0.45 -22.30
N SER A 273 -2.26 -1.52 -22.04
CA SER A 273 -2.79 -2.90 -21.99
C SER A 273 -3.49 -3.19 -20.64
N ALA A 274 -3.25 -2.39 -19.61
CA ALA A 274 -3.96 -2.41 -18.36
C ALA A 274 -5.08 -1.37 -18.36
N SER A 275 -6.25 -1.69 -17.82
CA SER A 275 -7.38 -0.77 -17.73
C SER A 275 -7.92 -0.71 -16.31
N HIS A 276 -8.35 0.50 -15.88
CA HIS A 276 -8.89 0.77 -14.54
C HIS A 276 -7.97 0.30 -13.40
N LEU A 277 -6.64 0.26 -13.64
CA LEU A 277 -5.65 -0.32 -12.75
C LEU A 277 -4.50 0.64 -12.54
N GLY A 278 -4.21 0.98 -11.29
CA GLY A 278 -3.09 1.82 -10.91
C GLY A 278 -2.10 1.11 -10.00
N PHE A 279 -0.83 1.51 -10.08
CA PHE A 279 0.24 1.04 -9.20
C PHE A 279 0.98 2.21 -8.55
N LEU A 280 1.23 2.09 -7.26
CA LEU A 280 1.99 3.05 -6.48
C LEU A 280 3.05 2.31 -5.66
N PHE A 281 4.31 2.59 -5.92
CA PHE A 281 5.45 1.88 -5.35
C PHE A 281 6.29 2.81 -4.48
N GLY A 282 6.49 2.44 -3.21
CA GLY A 282 7.36 3.17 -2.27
C GLY A 282 8.77 2.59 -2.22
N GLY A 283 9.78 3.41 -2.50
CA GLY A 283 11.18 2.98 -2.51
C GLY A 283 12.16 4.06 -2.06
N THR A 284 13.40 3.66 -1.85
CA THR A 284 14.51 4.57 -1.51
C THR A 284 15.30 4.97 -2.76
N PRO A 285 16.12 6.04 -2.70
CA PRO A 285 16.99 6.40 -3.81
C PRO A 285 17.94 5.28 -4.24
N GLU A 286 18.47 4.50 -3.29
CA GLU A 286 19.35 3.37 -3.57
C GLU A 286 18.63 2.27 -4.35
N PHE A 287 17.40 1.94 -3.94
CA PHE A 287 16.56 0.97 -4.65
C PHE A 287 16.36 1.37 -6.12
N LEU A 288 16.19 2.66 -6.40
CA LEU A 288 15.99 3.15 -7.77
C LEU A 288 17.32 3.24 -8.53
N MET A 289 18.32 3.97 -7.97
CA MET A 289 19.43 4.52 -8.73
C MET A 289 20.70 3.67 -8.70
N ASP A 290 20.88 2.75 -7.74
CA ASP A 290 22.07 1.92 -7.70
C ASP A 290 22.18 1.06 -8.96
N THR A 291 23.24 1.30 -9.75
CA THR A 291 23.49 0.61 -11.01
C THR A 291 23.98 -0.82 -10.84
N ARG A 292 24.26 -1.28 -9.62
CA ARG A 292 24.68 -2.65 -9.32
C ARG A 292 23.53 -3.52 -8.80
N ARG A 293 22.64 -2.96 -7.97
CA ARG A 293 21.61 -3.73 -7.28
C ARG A 293 20.20 -3.11 -7.40
N GLY A 294 20.08 -1.82 -7.66
CA GLY A 294 18.82 -1.10 -7.79
C GLY A 294 18.12 -1.35 -9.13
N LEU A 295 16.99 -0.70 -9.36
CA LEU A 295 16.24 -0.80 -10.62
C LEU A 295 17.08 -0.38 -11.83
N TYR A 296 18.02 0.56 -11.66
CA TYR A 296 18.93 1.01 -12.72
C TYR A 296 20.02 -0.02 -13.09
N SER A 297 20.15 -1.11 -12.33
CA SER A 297 20.96 -2.26 -12.74
C SER A 297 20.34 -3.03 -13.92
N TYR A 298 19.03 -2.84 -14.16
CA TYR A 298 18.27 -3.44 -15.25
C TYR A 298 18.02 -2.40 -16.33
N GLU A 299 18.73 -2.46 -17.46
CA GLU A 299 18.75 -1.41 -18.48
C GLU A 299 17.36 -1.02 -19.01
N ALA A 300 16.47 -1.99 -19.17
CA ALA A 300 15.11 -1.74 -19.62
C ALA A 300 14.29 -0.92 -18.62
N LEU A 301 14.52 -1.09 -17.31
CA LEU A 301 13.89 -0.24 -16.28
C LEU A 301 14.56 1.12 -16.21
N ARG A 302 15.90 1.16 -16.28
CA ARG A 302 16.65 2.41 -16.28
C ARG A 302 16.18 3.36 -17.37
N SER A 303 16.01 2.89 -18.61
CA SER A 303 15.54 3.73 -19.72
C SER A 303 14.13 4.25 -19.55
N ARG A 304 13.23 3.51 -18.88
CA ARG A 304 11.82 3.90 -18.67
C ARG A 304 11.61 4.76 -17.43
N LEU A 305 12.50 4.64 -16.45
CA LEU A 305 12.43 5.35 -15.18
C LEU A 305 13.39 6.55 -15.12
N ALA A 306 14.18 6.77 -16.19
CA ALA A 306 15.06 7.93 -16.27
C ALA A 306 14.26 9.23 -16.16
N GLU A 307 14.80 10.17 -15.44
CA GLU A 307 14.23 11.51 -15.33
C GLU A 307 14.35 12.26 -16.64
N ASN A 308 13.44 13.19 -16.85
CA ASN A 308 13.48 14.10 -18.00
C ASN A 308 14.77 14.96 -17.92
N THR A 309 15.58 14.90 -18.97
CA THR A 309 16.86 15.63 -19.06
C THR A 309 16.71 17.15 -19.11
N PHE A 310 15.48 17.64 -19.32
CA PHE A 310 15.18 19.09 -19.31
C PHE A 310 14.81 19.61 -17.93
N VAL A 311 14.77 18.73 -16.91
CA VAL A 311 14.53 19.12 -15.52
C VAL A 311 15.84 19.59 -14.93
N ASP A 312 16.06 20.93 -14.99
CA ASP A 312 17.22 21.61 -14.44
C ASP A 312 16.78 22.97 -13.84
N ASP A 313 17.59 23.54 -12.94
CA ASP A 313 17.42 24.90 -12.38
C ASP A 313 16.01 25.27 -11.85
N GLY A 314 15.35 24.34 -11.15
CA GLY A 314 14.04 24.58 -10.53
C GLY A 314 12.83 24.24 -11.41
N LEU A 315 13.06 23.75 -12.62
CA LEU A 315 12.00 23.14 -13.43
C LEU A 315 11.64 21.75 -12.87
N VAL A 316 10.37 21.40 -12.91
CA VAL A 316 9.86 20.13 -12.38
C VAL A 316 8.99 19.47 -13.43
N ASP A 317 9.30 18.23 -13.77
CA ASP A 317 8.42 17.36 -14.55
C ASP A 317 7.90 16.23 -13.65
N MET A 318 6.61 16.23 -13.36
CA MET A 318 5.93 15.19 -12.59
C MET A 318 5.07 14.27 -13.47
N THR A 319 5.22 14.35 -14.78
CA THR A 319 4.47 13.48 -15.71
C THR A 319 5.11 12.09 -15.83
N GLY A 320 6.40 11.98 -15.59
CA GLY A 320 7.14 10.71 -15.57
C GLY A 320 6.73 9.76 -14.46
N PRO A 321 7.11 8.48 -14.56
CA PRO A 321 6.70 7.46 -13.59
C PRO A 321 7.33 7.63 -12.20
N VAL A 322 8.38 8.44 -12.05
CA VAL A 322 9.09 8.65 -10.78
C VAL A 322 8.70 9.99 -10.17
N ILE A 323 8.26 9.96 -8.93
CA ILE A 323 8.03 11.16 -8.10
C ILE A 323 9.01 11.09 -6.92
N ARG A 324 9.89 12.09 -6.83
CA ARG A 324 10.82 12.23 -5.69
C ARG A 324 10.17 13.07 -4.60
N LEU A 325 10.12 12.51 -3.40
CA LEU A 325 9.68 13.25 -2.22
C LEU A 325 10.90 13.98 -1.62
N ALA A 326 10.95 15.28 -1.83
CA ALA A 326 11.95 16.12 -1.16
C ALA A 326 11.78 16.07 0.37
N SER A 327 12.79 16.40 1.14
CA SER A 327 12.65 16.66 2.58
C SER A 327 11.67 17.82 2.84
N LEU A 328 11.04 17.85 4.01
CA LEU A 328 10.20 18.98 4.39
C LEU A 328 11.06 20.23 4.55
N SER A 329 10.54 21.39 4.17
CA SER A 329 11.16 22.66 4.48
C SER A 329 10.96 23.01 5.96
N PRO A 330 11.75 23.96 6.53
CA PRO A 330 11.49 24.49 7.87
C PRO A 330 10.06 24.99 8.05
N GLU A 331 9.52 25.66 7.04
CA GLU A 331 8.14 26.16 7.04
C GLU A 331 7.13 25.03 7.06
N ASP A 332 7.35 23.97 6.26
CA ASP A 332 6.51 22.78 6.27
C ASP A 332 6.55 22.08 7.64
N MET A 333 7.73 21.99 8.25
CA MET A 333 7.89 21.43 9.59
C MET A 333 7.14 22.25 10.64
N PHE A 334 7.23 23.57 10.61
CA PHE A 334 6.46 24.44 11.50
C PHE A 334 4.95 24.20 11.35
N VAL A 335 4.47 24.16 10.11
CA VAL A 335 3.05 23.89 9.83
C VAL A 335 2.63 22.49 10.31
N LEU A 336 3.50 21.49 10.15
CA LEU A 336 3.26 20.11 10.65
C LEU A 336 3.12 20.11 12.18
N LEU A 337 4.06 20.68 12.91
CA LEU A 337 4.02 20.75 14.38
C LEU A 337 2.79 21.55 14.86
N ARG A 338 2.46 22.65 14.19
CA ARG A 338 1.25 23.42 14.48
C ARG A 338 -0.02 22.59 14.28
N ASN A 339 -0.09 21.82 13.19
CA ASN A 339 -1.23 20.94 12.92
C ASN A 339 -1.33 19.82 13.97
N VAL A 340 -0.22 19.21 14.35
CA VAL A 340 -0.16 18.20 15.42
C VAL A 340 -0.64 18.79 16.75
N ARG A 341 -0.17 19.98 17.13
CA ARG A 341 -0.64 20.71 18.31
C ARG A 341 -2.16 20.93 18.27
N HIS A 342 -2.70 21.37 17.12
CA HIS A 342 -4.14 21.58 16.96
C HIS A 342 -4.93 20.27 17.12
N VAL A 343 -4.40 19.16 16.62
CA VAL A 343 -5.01 17.83 16.80
C VAL A 343 -5.05 17.44 18.28
N MET A 344 -3.98 17.71 19.03
CA MET A 344 -3.87 17.33 20.45
C MET A 344 -4.69 18.25 21.38
N GLN A 345 -4.53 19.54 21.25
CA GLN A 345 -5.01 20.54 22.21
C GLN A 345 -6.25 21.31 21.75
N GLY A 346 -6.68 21.13 20.49
CA GLY A 346 -7.76 21.92 19.91
C GLY A 346 -7.33 23.32 19.49
N LYS A 347 -8.30 24.20 19.20
CA LYS A 347 -8.02 25.57 18.72
C LYS A 347 -7.64 26.52 19.84
N ASP A 348 -8.08 26.27 21.07
CA ASP A 348 -7.79 27.08 22.25
C ASP A 348 -6.52 26.55 22.91
N ASN A 349 -5.41 26.70 22.21
CA ASN A 349 -4.12 26.06 22.56
C ASN A 349 -3.54 26.64 23.84
N ALA A 350 -3.14 25.77 24.76
CA ALA A 350 -2.37 26.15 25.93
C ALA A 350 -0.89 26.48 25.61
N VAL A 351 -0.36 25.91 24.51
CA VAL A 351 1.04 26.08 24.08
C VAL A 351 1.13 27.12 22.96
N PRO A 352 1.87 28.23 23.13
CA PRO A 352 1.99 29.31 22.16
C PRO A 352 2.88 28.94 20.94
N ASP A 353 2.88 29.78 19.89
CA ASP A 353 3.71 29.55 18.69
C ASP A 353 5.21 29.69 18.98
N GLU A 354 5.59 30.48 19.97
CA GLU A 354 6.97 30.61 20.43
C GLU A 354 7.57 29.27 20.85
N THR A 355 6.76 28.39 21.45
CA THR A 355 7.20 27.04 21.83
C THR A 355 7.59 26.20 20.59
N LEU A 356 6.87 26.37 19.48
CA LEU A 356 7.18 25.64 18.25
C LEU A 356 8.52 26.10 17.68
N HIS A 357 8.77 27.41 17.65
CA HIS A 357 10.05 27.97 17.19
C HIS A 357 11.20 27.53 18.08
N ALA A 358 11.07 27.66 19.40
CA ALA A 358 12.09 27.22 20.35
C ALA A 358 12.37 25.70 20.24
N PHE A 359 11.34 24.88 20.06
CA PHE A 359 11.50 23.45 19.86
C PHE A 359 12.24 23.14 18.54
N MET A 360 11.90 23.80 17.45
CA MET A 360 12.56 23.67 16.15
C MET A 360 14.02 24.10 16.21
N ASP A 361 14.33 25.25 16.85
CA ASP A 361 15.67 25.74 17.01
C ASP A 361 16.52 24.78 17.86
N HIS A 362 15.97 24.23 18.94
CA HIS A 362 16.64 23.22 19.76
C HIS A 362 16.99 21.98 18.94
N CYS A 363 16.04 21.46 18.15
CA CYS A 363 16.27 20.30 17.30
C CYS A 363 17.32 20.57 16.22
N SER A 364 17.25 21.73 15.55
CA SER A 364 18.21 22.13 14.52
C SER A 364 19.63 22.27 15.09
N ASN A 365 19.78 22.81 16.27
CA ASN A 365 21.09 22.98 16.92
C ASN A 365 21.72 21.65 17.35
N ARG A 366 20.91 20.62 17.67
CA ARG A 366 21.42 19.31 18.12
C ARG A 366 21.78 18.38 16.98
N ILE A 367 20.98 18.35 15.90
CA ILE A 367 21.07 17.33 14.84
C ILE A 367 21.50 17.95 13.50
N GLY A 368 21.58 19.29 13.39
CA GLY A 368 21.87 19.98 12.13
C GLY A 368 20.78 19.76 11.08
N GLU A 369 21.17 19.74 9.80
CA GLU A 369 20.21 19.52 8.69
C GLU A 369 19.48 18.16 8.72
N ALA A 370 19.97 17.18 9.48
CA ALA A 370 19.31 15.87 9.63
C ALA A 370 17.90 15.98 10.24
N TYR A 371 17.64 17.05 11.00
CA TYR A 371 16.35 17.38 11.59
C TYR A 371 15.19 17.42 10.56
N PHE A 372 15.43 18.02 9.38
CA PHE A 372 14.42 18.12 8.34
C PHE A 372 14.26 16.85 7.51
N ARG A 373 15.25 15.96 7.55
CA ARG A 373 15.25 14.72 6.78
C ARG A 373 14.43 13.62 7.43
N THR A 374 14.26 13.65 8.75
CA THR A 374 13.54 12.61 9.51
C THR A 374 12.43 13.20 10.39
N PRO A 375 11.33 13.71 9.80
CA PRO A 375 10.23 14.32 10.57
C PRO A 375 9.61 13.37 11.62
N ARG A 376 9.78 12.05 11.49
CA ARG A 376 9.27 11.05 12.42
C ARG A 376 9.71 11.31 13.86
N ASN A 377 11.03 11.35 14.09
CA ASN A 377 11.59 11.51 15.44
C ASN A 377 11.22 12.85 16.07
N THR A 378 11.30 13.90 15.27
CA THR A 378 10.89 15.25 15.65
C THR A 378 9.42 15.30 16.10
N VAL A 379 8.52 14.77 15.29
CA VAL A 379 7.08 14.74 15.60
C VAL A 379 6.82 13.89 16.83
N THR A 380 7.47 12.74 16.98
CA THR A 380 7.32 11.88 18.16
C THR A 380 7.77 12.58 19.43
N ALA A 381 8.95 13.23 19.41
CA ALA A 381 9.45 14.00 20.54
C ALA A 381 8.51 15.16 20.91
N PHE A 382 7.99 15.86 19.90
CA PHE A 382 7.03 16.94 20.10
C PHE A 382 5.71 16.45 20.74
N VAL A 383 5.17 15.34 20.26
CA VAL A 383 3.97 14.70 20.83
C VAL A 383 4.18 14.28 22.28
N HIS A 384 5.37 13.74 22.61
CA HIS A 384 5.73 13.39 23.98
C HIS A 384 5.78 14.63 24.87
N MET A 385 6.42 15.70 24.43
CA MET A 385 6.49 16.99 25.16
C MET A 385 5.09 17.55 25.43
N LEU A 386 4.24 17.63 24.40
CA LEU A 386 2.86 18.09 24.57
C LEU A 386 2.05 17.21 25.54
N SER A 387 2.28 15.90 25.52
CA SER A 387 1.59 14.96 26.45
C SER A 387 2.01 15.18 27.90
N VAL A 388 3.27 15.54 28.16
CA VAL A 388 3.74 15.88 29.51
C VAL A 388 3.11 17.19 29.97
N LEU A 389 3.08 18.22 29.11
CA LEU A 389 2.45 19.50 29.44
C LEU A 389 0.95 19.36 29.73
N GLU A 390 0.23 18.53 28.95
CA GLU A 390 -1.20 18.28 29.16
C GLU A 390 -1.47 17.65 30.54
N GLN A 391 -0.60 16.75 31.01
CA GLN A 391 -0.78 16.02 32.27
C GLN A 391 -0.21 16.77 33.49
N ASN A 392 0.61 17.80 33.29
CA ASN A 392 1.28 18.55 34.36
C ASN A 392 1.07 20.06 34.19
N PRO A 393 -0.14 20.56 34.50
CA PRO A 393 -0.45 22.00 34.41
C PRO A 393 0.52 22.81 35.29
N GLY A 394 1.14 23.83 34.71
CA GLY A 394 2.11 24.67 35.39
C GLY A 394 3.59 24.30 35.16
N THR A 395 3.86 23.22 34.40
CA THR A 395 5.24 22.95 33.96
C THR A 395 5.65 23.95 32.88
N ASP A 396 6.84 24.51 33.01
CA ASP A 396 7.41 25.40 31.98
C ASP A 396 7.87 24.54 30.78
N TRP A 397 7.41 24.90 29.58
CA TRP A 397 7.80 24.22 28.36
C TRP A 397 9.29 24.45 28.01
N HIS A 398 9.91 25.51 28.47
CA HIS A 398 11.36 25.78 28.30
C HIS A 398 12.19 24.64 28.92
N ASP A 399 11.87 24.28 30.19
CA ASP A 399 12.55 23.19 30.90
C ASP A 399 12.43 21.85 30.21
N LEU A 400 11.30 21.60 29.50
CA LEU A 400 11.09 20.37 28.79
C LEU A 400 11.85 20.32 27.45
N ILE A 401 11.94 21.43 26.73
CA ILE A 401 12.70 21.53 25.48
C ILE A 401 14.17 21.18 25.69
N GLU A 402 14.78 21.69 26.78
CA GLU A 402 16.18 21.41 27.10
C GLU A 402 16.46 19.91 27.32
N ARG A 403 15.47 19.15 27.76
CA ARG A 403 15.54 17.68 28.01
C ARG A 403 15.26 16.83 26.78
N VAL A 404 14.78 17.43 25.69
CA VAL A 404 14.48 16.69 24.47
C VAL A 404 15.77 16.15 23.86
N ASP A 405 15.88 14.82 23.83
CA ASP A 405 16.93 14.11 23.11
C ASP A 405 16.33 13.46 21.86
N ILE A 406 16.85 13.84 20.69
CA ILE A 406 16.39 13.31 19.40
C ILE A 406 17.54 12.52 18.81
N GLY A 407 17.45 11.19 18.88
CA GLY A 407 18.39 10.29 18.19
C GLY A 407 18.29 10.48 16.67
N SER A 408 19.43 10.46 15.98
CA SER A 408 19.42 10.27 14.53
C SER A 408 18.90 8.85 14.24
N ASP A 409 17.91 8.69 13.35
CA ASP A 409 17.60 7.39 12.74
C ASP A 409 18.83 7.01 11.90
N ALA A 410 19.82 6.38 12.51
CA ALA A 410 20.86 5.70 11.78
C ALA A 410 20.17 4.55 11.03
N GLY A 411 20.23 4.57 9.71
CA GLY A 411 19.59 3.57 8.85
C GLY A 411 20.19 2.17 9.06
N ASP A 412 19.85 1.55 10.16
CA ASP A 412 20.21 0.16 10.52
C ASP A 412 19.44 -0.87 9.65
N ASP A 413 18.64 -0.38 8.72
CA ASP A 413 17.70 -1.18 7.94
C ASP A 413 18.28 -1.71 6.61
N MET A 414 19.59 -1.57 6.36
CA MET A 414 20.25 -1.99 5.12
C MET A 414 20.92 -3.38 5.23
N THR A 415 20.51 -4.21 6.18
CA THR A 415 21.00 -5.59 6.28
C THR A 415 20.51 -6.43 5.10
N ASP A 416 21.44 -7.16 4.47
CA ASP A 416 21.14 -8.07 3.36
C ASP A 416 20.22 -9.21 3.82
N ILE A 417 19.26 -9.57 2.98
CA ILE A 417 18.35 -10.69 3.20
C ILE A 417 18.95 -11.92 2.51
N ASP A 418 19.34 -12.93 3.29
CA ASP A 418 19.86 -14.19 2.74
C ASP A 418 18.68 -15.10 2.30
N ASP A 419 18.64 -15.36 1.00
CA ASP A 419 17.64 -16.25 0.40
C ASP A 419 17.86 -17.73 0.76
N ARG A 420 19.04 -18.10 1.30
CA ARG A 420 19.41 -19.48 1.61
C ARG A 420 18.78 -19.98 2.91
N GLU A 421 18.55 -19.11 3.89
CA GLU A 421 17.91 -19.50 5.17
C GLU A 421 16.46 -19.99 4.98
N ASN A 422 15.75 -19.54 3.95
CA ASN A 422 14.41 -20.04 3.65
C ASN A 422 14.39 -21.38 2.88
N ASP A 423 15.54 -21.90 2.44
CA ASP A 423 15.63 -23.21 1.79
C ASP A 423 15.72 -24.39 2.78
N SER A 424 16.01 -24.12 4.06
CA SER A 424 16.25 -25.17 5.06
C SER A 424 15.01 -25.69 5.79
N VAL A 425 13.81 -25.13 5.57
CA VAL A 425 12.58 -25.54 6.32
C VAL A 425 11.70 -26.54 5.56
N SER A 426 12.02 -26.89 4.31
CA SER A 426 11.22 -27.85 3.53
C SER A 426 11.98 -29.14 3.14
N GLY A 427 13.09 -29.46 3.80
CA GLY A 427 13.87 -30.67 3.59
C GLY A 427 13.83 -31.63 4.75
N SER A 428 13.09 -32.75 4.57
CA SER A 428 13.24 -34.04 5.22
C SER A 428 12.91 -34.21 6.70
N LYS A 429 11.78 -34.81 6.95
CA LYS A 429 11.62 -35.83 7.99
C LYS A 429 10.68 -36.94 7.47
N ASP A 430 11.12 -37.65 6.43
CA ASP A 430 10.41 -38.87 6.01
C ASP A 430 11.33 -39.99 5.52
N ASP A 431 12.65 -39.91 5.71
CA ASP A 431 13.59 -40.95 5.23
C ASP A 431 14.27 -41.78 6.32
N ASP A 432 13.88 -41.65 7.58
CA ASP A 432 14.50 -42.40 8.69
C ASP A 432 13.64 -43.56 9.25
N LEU A 433 12.58 -43.98 8.53
CA LEU A 433 11.74 -45.13 8.94
C LEU A 433 11.95 -46.41 8.10
N ALA A 434 12.96 -46.47 7.24
CA ALA A 434 13.21 -47.63 6.36
C ALA A 434 14.41 -48.51 6.74
N SER A 435 14.93 -48.47 7.98
CA SER A 435 16.00 -49.37 8.40
C SER A 435 15.79 -50.01 9.77
N PHE A 436 14.72 -50.79 9.94
CA PHE A 436 14.71 -51.87 10.89
C PHE A 436 14.70 -53.20 10.15
N LYS A 437 15.86 -53.85 10.05
CA LYS A 437 15.99 -55.30 9.77
C LYS A 437 16.06 -56.05 11.07
N LEU A 438 15.25 -57.10 11.17
CA LEU A 438 15.29 -58.16 12.16
C LEU A 438 16.68 -58.77 12.33
#